data_36733554a4ae2090e5a0a132b61195d3
#
_entry.id   36733554a4ae2090e5a0a132b61195d3
#
_cell.length_a   1.000
_cell.length_b   1.000
_cell.length_c   1.000
_cell.angle_alpha   90.00
_cell.angle_beta   90.00
_cell.angle_gamma   90.00
#
_symmetry.space_group_name_H-M   'P 1'
#
loop_
_entity.id
_entity.type
_entity.pdbx_description
1 polymer ?
#
loop_
_entity_poly.entity_id
_entity_poly.type
_entity_poly.pdbx_seq_one_letter_code
_entity_poly.pdbx_strand_id
1 'polypeptide(L)'
;MKKRILSLAFLGVMALSASAQTTMDVDSYFASQLLGTVGAKSIDLWSDNSLPSNGVDYNNLPSGSMESKPRCDIFVPKSDKPVPVVIVCPGGGYAMTAYYHEGYAWHNFFQTQGIATVLLNYRMPHGNHLVPASDVYACIRYLKAHAAELNIDPNQIGVMGSSAGGHLASTVATHAADDVRPAFQILFYPVITMDANFTHRGTRENLIGKTPSDEMVRLYSNELQVTEKTPKAFIVLTADDSAVPPLNSARYYAALCEKGVPAVMHVYPKGEHGFGIYDSFPYHAQLLMELEIWLRSIF
;
A
#
# COMPACT_ATOMS: atom_id res chain seq x y z
N MET A 1 -34.45 -31.98 -7.86
CA MET A 1 -34.73 -31.14 -6.68
C MET A 1 -33.55 -30.20 -6.43
N LYS A 2 -33.60 -29.06 -7.04
CA LYS A 2 -33.53 -27.67 -6.54
C LYS A 2 -32.41 -27.41 -5.53
N LYS A 3 -31.25 -26.93 -6.02
CA LYS A 3 -30.34 -26.04 -5.29
C LYS A 3 -30.60 -24.60 -5.79
N ARG A 4 -31.42 -23.89 -5.06
CA ARG A 4 -31.46 -22.43 -5.00
C ARG A 4 -31.01 -22.07 -3.61
N ILE A 5 -30.31 -20.98 -3.53
CA ILE A 5 -29.97 -20.11 -2.39
C ILE A 5 -28.44 -19.88 -2.40
N LEU A 6 -28.04 -18.76 -2.91
CA LEU A 6 -27.43 -17.60 -2.28
C LEU A 6 -27.06 -16.56 -3.37
N SER A 7 -28.07 -15.87 -3.84
CA SER A 7 -27.86 -14.72 -4.75
C SER A 7 -28.82 -13.62 -4.33
N LEU A 8 -28.73 -13.19 -3.06
CA LEU A 8 -29.62 -12.18 -2.51
C LEU A 8 -28.99 -11.45 -1.31
N ALA A 9 -27.83 -10.85 -1.52
CA ALA A 9 -27.25 -9.93 -0.54
C ALA A 9 -26.65 -8.65 -1.15
N PHE A 10 -26.79 -8.41 -2.47
CA PHE A 10 -26.15 -7.26 -3.12
C PHE A 10 -27.12 -6.22 -3.70
N LEU A 11 -28.42 -6.34 -3.46
CA LEU A 11 -29.44 -5.41 -4.00
C LEU A 11 -30.26 -4.66 -2.94
N GLY A 12 -29.78 -4.56 -1.70
CA GLY A 12 -30.50 -3.92 -0.59
C GLY A 12 -30.00 -2.56 -0.14
N VAL A 13 -29.02 -1.93 -0.79
CA VAL A 13 -28.43 -0.66 -0.32
C VAL A 13 -28.83 0.57 -1.17
N MET A 14 -29.65 0.41 -2.19
CA MET A 14 -30.09 1.54 -3.01
C MET A 14 -31.58 1.85 -2.85
N ALA A 15 -32.05 2.14 -1.65
CA ALA A 15 -33.28 2.91 -1.41
C ALA A 15 -33.39 3.32 0.06
N LEU A 16 -32.64 4.33 0.48
CA LEU A 16 -32.96 5.09 1.68
C LEU A 16 -32.95 6.58 1.35
N SER A 17 -34.11 7.15 1.52
CA SER A 17 -34.51 8.52 1.25
C SER A 17 -33.60 9.56 1.90
N ALA A 18 -33.45 10.69 1.19
CA ALA A 18 -32.78 11.92 1.62
C ALA A 18 -33.35 12.46 2.93
N SER A 19 -32.69 12.17 4.04
CA SER A 19 -32.77 12.97 5.27
C SER A 19 -31.47 12.76 6.04
N ALA A 20 -30.67 13.84 6.18
CA ALA A 20 -29.48 13.99 7.03
C ALA A 20 -28.72 12.68 7.34
N GLN A 21 -28.23 12.02 6.32
CA GLN A 21 -27.27 10.94 6.47
C GLN A 21 -25.88 11.56 6.60
N THR A 22 -25.33 11.48 7.81
CA THR A 22 -23.90 11.34 7.98
C THR A 22 -23.50 10.19 7.06
N THR A 23 -22.93 10.49 5.91
CA THR A 23 -22.26 9.52 5.06
C THR A 23 -21.09 8.99 5.88
N MET A 24 -21.34 7.88 6.58
CA MET A 24 -20.27 7.11 7.18
C MET A 24 -19.44 6.64 5.98
N ASP A 25 -18.21 7.15 5.87
CA ASP A 25 -17.26 6.77 4.85
C ASP A 25 -17.20 5.23 4.83
N VAL A 26 -17.37 4.64 3.65
CA VAL A 26 -17.39 3.18 3.46
C VAL A 26 -16.13 2.56 4.07
N ASP A 27 -15.02 3.26 3.99
CA ASP A 27 -13.74 2.83 4.54
C ASP A 27 -13.73 2.89 6.08
N SER A 28 -14.32 3.91 6.68
CA SER A 28 -14.51 4.00 8.14
C SER A 28 -15.46 2.90 8.65
N TYR A 29 -16.46 2.51 7.88
CA TYR A 29 -17.35 1.41 8.22
C TYR A 29 -16.60 0.07 8.24
N PHE A 30 -15.84 -0.26 7.19
CA PHE A 30 -15.05 -1.50 7.15
C PHE A 30 -13.93 -1.49 8.20
N ALA A 31 -13.26 -0.36 8.40
CA ALA A 31 -12.28 -0.21 9.48
C ALA A 31 -12.90 -0.50 10.86
N SER A 32 -14.07 0.06 11.16
CA SER A 32 -14.75 -0.14 12.44
C SER A 32 -15.16 -1.60 12.66
N GLN A 33 -15.58 -2.29 11.61
CA GLN A 33 -15.93 -3.72 11.68
C GLN A 33 -14.69 -4.59 11.94
N LEU A 34 -13.58 -4.31 11.28
CA LEU A 34 -12.32 -5.04 11.47
C LEU A 34 -11.67 -4.72 12.83
N LEU A 35 -11.62 -3.46 13.22
CA LEU A 35 -11.11 -3.02 14.52
C LEU A 35 -11.90 -3.63 15.68
N GLY A 36 -13.22 -3.81 15.53
CA GLY A 36 -14.07 -4.44 16.55
C GLY A 36 -13.91 -5.95 16.67
N THR A 37 -13.47 -6.64 15.62
CA THR A 37 -13.45 -8.12 15.58
C THR A 37 -12.09 -8.76 15.85
N VAL A 38 -10.99 -8.04 15.70
CA VAL A 38 -9.62 -8.62 15.61
C VAL A 38 -8.64 -8.05 16.65
N GLY A 39 -9.08 -7.16 17.55
CA GLY A 39 -8.18 -6.55 18.53
C GLY A 39 -7.15 -5.61 17.91
N ALA A 40 -7.50 -4.97 16.80
CA ALA A 40 -6.61 -4.06 16.11
C ALA A 40 -6.37 -2.80 16.96
N LYS A 41 -5.13 -2.30 16.91
CA LYS A 41 -4.72 -1.03 17.54
C LYS A 41 -4.62 0.05 16.47
N SER A 42 -5.43 1.09 16.58
CA SER A 42 -5.30 2.28 15.75
C SER A 42 -4.46 3.33 16.45
N ILE A 43 -3.49 3.91 15.75
CA ILE A 43 -2.56 4.92 16.29
C ILE A 43 -2.42 6.12 15.36
N ASP A 44 -2.27 7.28 16.00
CA ASP A 44 -1.97 8.56 15.38
C ASP A 44 -0.45 8.82 15.48
N LEU A 45 0.24 8.82 14.35
CA LEU A 45 1.68 9.09 14.26
C LEU A 45 1.99 10.58 14.06
N TRP A 46 0.98 11.44 13.99
CA TRP A 46 1.09 12.84 13.57
C TRP A 46 0.77 13.82 14.70
N SER A 47 0.58 13.32 15.91
CA SER A 47 0.12 14.13 17.05
C SER A 47 1.15 15.15 17.54
N ASP A 48 2.44 14.93 17.30
CA ASP A 48 3.53 15.80 17.81
C ASP A 48 4.03 16.85 16.82
N ASN A 49 3.44 16.90 15.60
CA ASN A 49 3.85 17.81 14.52
C ASN A 49 5.33 17.68 14.10
N SER A 50 5.99 16.56 14.40
CA SER A 50 7.39 16.33 14.05
C SER A 50 7.60 15.99 12.56
N LEU A 51 6.52 15.64 11.85
CA LEU A 51 6.53 15.23 10.46
C LEU A 51 6.27 16.42 9.52
N PRO A 52 6.80 16.38 8.27
CA PRO A 52 6.49 17.36 7.25
C PRO A 52 4.99 17.58 7.09
N SER A 53 4.56 18.83 6.95
CA SER A 53 3.15 19.19 6.74
C SER A 53 2.83 19.31 5.24
N ASN A 54 1.64 18.91 4.83
CA ASN A 54 1.05 19.20 3.53
C ASN A 54 0.01 20.34 3.57
N GLY A 55 -0.13 21.00 4.73
CA GLY A 55 -1.05 22.12 4.92
C GLY A 55 -2.52 21.75 5.16
N VAL A 56 -2.86 20.47 5.18
CA VAL A 56 -4.24 20.00 5.40
C VAL A 56 -4.58 19.91 6.88
N ASP A 57 -5.73 20.47 7.27
CA ASP A 57 -6.31 20.25 8.58
C ASP A 57 -7.21 19.02 8.59
N TYR A 58 -6.64 17.88 8.97
CA TYR A 58 -7.33 16.59 9.00
C TYR A 58 -8.40 16.47 10.10
N ASN A 59 -8.51 17.43 11.00
CA ASN A 59 -9.60 17.49 11.98
C ASN A 59 -10.85 18.18 11.42
N ASN A 60 -10.69 18.97 10.33
CA ASN A 60 -11.75 19.76 9.69
C ASN A 60 -11.81 19.50 8.18
N LEU A 61 -11.73 18.24 7.76
CA LEU A 61 -11.86 17.89 6.34
C LEU A 61 -13.22 18.29 5.79
N PRO A 62 -13.27 18.86 4.56
CA PRO A 62 -14.54 19.18 3.90
C PRO A 62 -15.44 17.93 3.75
N SER A 63 -16.75 18.13 3.82
CA SER A 63 -17.72 17.08 3.52
C SER A 63 -17.50 16.56 2.09
N GLY A 64 -17.41 15.24 1.93
CA GLY A 64 -17.13 14.60 0.65
C GLY A 64 -15.64 14.59 0.26
N SER A 65 -14.74 14.92 1.18
CA SER A 65 -13.30 14.71 0.97
C SER A 65 -13.03 13.24 0.63
N MET A 66 -12.13 13.02 -0.34
CA MET A 66 -11.62 11.69 -0.66
C MET A 66 -10.46 11.27 0.26
N GLU A 67 -10.05 12.17 1.15
CA GLU A 67 -9.05 11.90 2.19
C GLU A 67 -9.74 11.67 3.53
N SER A 68 -9.12 10.85 4.35
CA SER A 68 -9.54 10.62 5.73
C SER A 68 -8.39 10.94 6.70
N LYS A 69 -8.70 11.07 7.99
CA LYS A 69 -7.69 11.35 9.01
C LYS A 69 -6.58 10.29 8.94
N PRO A 70 -5.30 10.70 8.84
CA PRO A 70 -4.18 9.78 8.77
C PRO A 70 -4.11 8.91 10.04
N ARG A 71 -3.77 7.62 9.88
CA ARG A 71 -3.66 6.65 10.97
C ARG A 71 -2.89 5.41 10.55
N CYS A 72 -2.42 4.65 11.53
CA CYS A 72 -1.94 3.29 11.36
C CYS A 72 -2.89 2.33 12.07
N ASP A 73 -3.47 1.40 11.34
CA ASP A 73 -4.30 0.32 11.90
C ASP A 73 -3.47 -0.97 11.92
N ILE A 74 -3.15 -1.47 13.12
CA ILE A 74 -2.21 -2.56 13.35
C ILE A 74 -2.99 -3.83 13.74
N PHE A 75 -2.75 -4.91 12.99
CA PHE A 75 -3.34 -6.22 13.19
C PHE A 75 -2.24 -7.25 13.39
N VAL A 76 -2.12 -7.79 14.60
CA VAL A 76 -1.09 -8.76 14.92
C VAL A 76 -1.73 -10.14 15.12
N PRO A 77 -1.30 -11.18 14.38
CA PRO A 77 -1.79 -12.53 14.60
C PRO A 77 -1.37 -13.05 15.97
N LYS A 78 -2.18 -13.93 16.56
CA LYS A 78 -1.81 -14.59 17.81
C LYS A 78 -0.61 -15.50 17.56
N SER A 79 0.47 -15.27 18.30
CA SER A 79 1.72 -16.03 18.18
C SER A 79 2.49 -16.03 19.50
N ASP A 80 3.17 -17.14 19.79
CA ASP A 80 4.08 -17.25 20.95
C ASP A 80 5.47 -16.67 20.66
N LYS A 81 5.73 -16.28 19.42
CA LYS A 81 7.01 -15.69 18.97
C LYS A 81 6.75 -14.37 18.24
N PRO A 82 7.70 -13.43 18.24
CA PRO A 82 7.62 -12.24 17.41
C PRO A 82 7.39 -12.59 15.94
N VAL A 83 6.47 -11.88 15.29
CA VAL A 83 6.06 -12.12 13.89
C VAL A 83 6.60 -11.05 12.94
N PRO A 84 6.83 -11.38 11.65
CA PRO A 84 7.11 -10.39 10.63
C PRO A 84 5.95 -9.39 10.48
N VAL A 85 6.24 -8.23 9.88
CA VAL A 85 5.24 -7.17 9.66
C VAL A 85 5.25 -6.74 8.20
N VAL A 86 4.08 -6.47 7.65
CA VAL A 86 3.92 -5.77 6.38
C VAL A 86 3.14 -4.49 6.59
N ILE A 87 3.72 -3.34 6.20
CA ILE A 87 3.04 -2.04 6.12
C ILE A 87 2.41 -1.96 4.73
N VAL A 88 1.09 -1.83 4.67
CA VAL A 88 0.33 -1.76 3.43
C VAL A 88 0.02 -0.32 3.10
N CYS A 89 0.44 0.12 1.92
CA CYS A 89 0.24 1.44 1.34
C CYS A 89 -0.70 1.32 0.13
N PRO A 90 -2.01 1.56 0.26
CA PRO A 90 -2.94 1.47 -0.85
C PRO A 90 -2.65 2.47 -1.96
N GLY A 91 -3.12 2.21 -3.18
CA GLY A 91 -3.06 3.14 -4.29
C GLY A 91 -4.12 4.23 -4.22
N GLY A 92 -4.31 4.93 -5.34
CA GLY A 92 -5.26 6.04 -5.47
C GLY A 92 -4.64 7.30 -6.06
N GLY A 93 -3.53 7.17 -6.80
CA GLY A 93 -2.92 8.25 -7.58
C GLY A 93 -2.33 9.39 -6.75
N TYR A 94 -2.08 9.23 -5.46
CA TYR A 94 -1.76 10.30 -4.50
C TYR A 94 -2.85 11.38 -4.39
N ALA A 95 -4.10 11.04 -4.72
CA ALA A 95 -5.28 11.89 -4.55
C ALA A 95 -6.26 11.33 -3.51
N MET A 96 -6.18 10.04 -3.27
CA MET A 96 -7.00 9.27 -2.34
C MET A 96 -6.29 7.96 -1.98
N THR A 97 -6.92 7.14 -1.15
CA THR A 97 -6.46 5.79 -0.83
C THR A 97 -7.55 4.76 -1.11
N ALA A 98 -7.20 3.70 -1.84
CA ALA A 98 -8.09 2.57 -2.17
C ALA A 98 -8.11 1.54 -1.02
N TYR A 99 -8.67 1.93 0.13
CA TYR A 99 -8.53 1.23 1.41
C TYR A 99 -8.95 -0.21 1.43
N TYR A 100 -10.01 -0.60 0.71
CA TYR A 100 -10.58 -1.93 0.87
C TYR A 100 -9.72 -3.00 0.18
N HIS A 101 -9.71 -3.04 -1.15
CA HIS A 101 -9.11 -4.14 -1.92
C HIS A 101 -7.57 -4.05 -2.05
N GLU A 102 -7.02 -2.87 -1.85
CA GLU A 102 -5.56 -2.65 -1.81
C GLU A 102 -5.05 -2.46 -0.37
N GLY A 103 -5.94 -2.48 0.61
CA GLY A 103 -5.66 -2.24 2.01
C GLY A 103 -6.19 -3.32 2.95
N TYR A 104 -7.34 -3.06 3.59
CA TYR A 104 -7.89 -3.91 4.66
C TYR A 104 -8.09 -5.37 4.27
N ALA A 105 -8.50 -5.64 3.02
CA ALA A 105 -8.78 -7.00 2.58
C ALA A 105 -7.54 -7.91 2.59
N TRP A 106 -6.32 -7.35 2.57
CA TRP A 106 -5.07 -8.08 2.69
C TRP A 106 -4.83 -8.64 4.10
N HIS A 107 -5.45 -8.05 5.13
CA HIS A 107 -5.27 -8.49 6.52
C HIS A 107 -5.50 -10.00 6.69
N ASN A 108 -6.60 -10.53 6.16
CA ASN A 108 -6.92 -11.96 6.29
C ASN A 108 -5.84 -12.86 5.67
N PHE A 109 -5.32 -12.50 4.50
CA PHE A 109 -4.24 -13.25 3.85
C PHE A 109 -2.98 -13.27 4.74
N PHE A 110 -2.48 -12.11 5.14
CA PHE A 110 -1.26 -12.04 5.96
C PHE A 110 -1.42 -12.69 7.33
N GLN A 111 -2.60 -12.59 7.93
CA GLN A 111 -2.88 -13.25 9.21
C GLN A 111 -2.75 -14.78 9.10
N THR A 112 -3.23 -15.39 8.00
CA THR A 112 -3.07 -16.83 7.76
C THR A 112 -1.62 -17.25 7.53
N GLN A 113 -0.77 -16.32 7.10
CA GLN A 113 0.67 -16.53 6.96
C GLN A 113 1.47 -16.25 8.24
N GLY A 114 0.79 -15.87 9.35
CA GLY A 114 1.46 -15.51 10.59
C GLY A 114 2.20 -14.17 10.53
N ILE A 115 1.78 -13.27 9.67
CA ILE A 115 2.39 -11.95 9.43
C ILE A 115 1.47 -10.86 9.97
N ALA A 116 2.01 -9.93 10.75
CA ALA A 116 1.28 -8.75 11.18
C ALA A 116 1.07 -7.79 10.01
N THR A 117 -0.13 -7.22 9.93
CA THR A 117 -0.49 -6.24 8.89
C THR A 117 -0.66 -4.88 9.52
N VAL A 118 -0.06 -3.87 8.94
CA VAL A 118 -0.25 -2.48 9.33
C VAL A 118 -0.82 -1.73 8.13
N LEU A 119 -2.09 -1.38 8.17
CA LEU A 119 -2.66 -0.54 7.15
C LEU A 119 -2.33 0.92 7.45
N LEU A 120 -1.58 1.55 6.55
CA LEU A 120 -1.18 2.94 6.68
C LEU A 120 -2.11 3.83 5.84
N ASN A 121 -2.91 4.65 6.53
CA ASN A 121 -3.59 5.77 5.92
C ASN A 121 -2.61 6.94 5.84
N TYR A 122 -1.77 6.95 4.82
CA TYR A 122 -0.77 7.99 4.62
C TYR A 122 -1.38 9.27 4.05
N ARG A 123 -0.77 10.41 4.36
CA ARG A 123 -1.21 11.72 3.89
C ARG A 123 -0.85 11.94 2.42
N MET A 124 -1.74 12.62 1.69
CA MET A 124 -1.49 13.02 0.32
C MET A 124 -0.44 14.14 0.24
N PRO A 125 0.30 14.27 -0.86
CA PRO A 125 1.40 15.24 -0.99
C PRO A 125 0.96 16.70 -0.87
N HIS A 126 -0.11 17.11 -1.56
CA HIS A 126 -0.56 18.52 -1.65
C HIS A 126 0.57 19.52 -1.89
N GLY A 127 1.47 19.23 -2.83
CA GLY A 127 2.64 20.05 -3.16
C GLY A 127 3.88 19.79 -2.30
N ASN A 128 3.80 18.94 -1.28
CA ASN A 128 4.96 18.51 -0.50
C ASN A 128 5.24 17.02 -0.71
N HIS A 129 6.09 16.71 -1.66
CA HIS A 129 6.47 15.34 -2.06
C HIS A 129 7.12 14.49 -0.95
N LEU A 130 7.58 15.12 0.14
CA LEU A 130 8.20 14.41 1.27
C LEU A 130 7.18 13.76 2.19
N VAL A 131 5.93 14.25 2.19
CA VAL A 131 4.91 13.85 3.17
C VAL A 131 4.58 12.37 3.13
N PRO A 132 4.25 11.73 1.99
CA PRO A 132 3.87 10.32 1.99
C PRO A 132 4.97 9.40 2.53
N ALA A 133 6.21 9.58 2.11
CA ALA A 133 7.33 8.76 2.58
C ALA A 133 7.64 9.00 4.06
N SER A 134 7.50 10.24 4.55
CA SER A 134 7.70 10.55 5.98
C SER A 134 6.75 9.78 6.88
N ASP A 135 5.52 9.54 6.43
CA ASP A 135 4.51 8.78 7.17
C ASP A 135 4.90 7.31 7.28
N VAL A 136 5.43 6.71 6.20
CA VAL A 136 5.95 5.33 6.24
C VAL A 136 7.16 5.23 7.16
N TYR A 137 8.08 6.18 7.10
CA TYR A 137 9.24 6.20 7.99
C TYR A 137 8.85 6.33 9.46
N ALA A 138 7.87 7.18 9.78
CA ALA A 138 7.33 7.30 11.14
C ALA A 138 6.69 5.98 11.60
N CYS A 139 5.93 5.33 10.74
CA CYS A 139 5.34 4.02 11.01
C CYS A 139 6.43 2.97 11.31
N ILE A 140 7.48 2.87 10.50
CA ILE A 140 8.60 1.94 10.74
C ILE A 140 9.28 2.24 12.09
N ARG A 141 9.55 3.50 12.40
CA ARG A 141 10.14 3.87 13.71
C ARG A 141 9.23 3.49 14.88
N TYR A 142 7.94 3.77 14.77
CA TYR A 142 6.96 3.38 15.78
C TYR A 142 6.97 1.86 16.02
N LEU A 143 6.88 1.09 14.94
CA LEU A 143 6.86 -0.37 15.02
C LEU A 143 8.14 -0.92 15.66
N LYS A 144 9.31 -0.40 15.30
CA LYS A 144 10.59 -0.78 15.91
C LYS A 144 10.63 -0.44 17.39
N ALA A 145 10.17 0.74 17.78
CA ALA A 145 10.16 1.19 19.17
C ALA A 145 9.23 0.38 20.07
N HIS A 146 8.12 -0.15 19.51
CA HIS A 146 7.10 -0.90 20.23
C HIS A 146 7.11 -2.41 19.90
N ALA A 147 8.21 -2.91 19.31
CA ALA A 147 8.27 -4.28 18.80
C ALA A 147 7.97 -5.35 19.87
N ALA A 148 8.50 -5.19 21.08
CA ALA A 148 8.27 -6.10 22.18
C ALA A 148 6.80 -6.08 22.67
N GLU A 149 6.20 -4.88 22.76
CA GLU A 149 4.78 -4.72 23.15
C GLU A 149 3.84 -5.35 22.12
N LEU A 150 4.16 -5.19 20.83
CA LEU A 150 3.37 -5.67 19.72
C LEU A 150 3.65 -7.13 19.35
N ASN A 151 4.63 -7.77 19.98
CA ASN A 151 5.09 -9.13 19.63
C ASN A 151 5.46 -9.25 18.13
N ILE A 152 6.22 -8.28 17.61
CA ILE A 152 6.70 -8.25 16.21
C ILE A 152 8.22 -8.28 16.15
N ASP A 153 8.78 -8.79 15.05
CA ASP A 153 10.23 -8.74 14.78
C ASP A 153 10.62 -7.41 14.12
N PRO A 154 11.38 -6.52 14.83
CA PRO A 154 11.79 -5.23 14.29
C PRO A 154 12.72 -5.31 13.07
N ASN A 155 13.32 -6.48 12.81
CA ASN A 155 14.20 -6.71 11.68
C ASN A 155 13.46 -7.25 10.44
N GLN A 156 12.19 -7.62 10.59
CA GLN A 156 11.35 -8.19 9.53
C GLN A 156 10.13 -7.30 9.23
N ILE A 157 10.35 -6.00 9.13
CA ILE A 157 9.32 -5.03 8.74
C ILE A 157 9.48 -4.75 7.25
N GLY A 158 8.51 -5.18 6.45
CA GLY A 158 8.43 -4.90 5.02
C GLY A 158 7.37 -3.87 4.68
N VAL A 159 7.38 -3.45 3.42
CA VAL A 159 6.37 -2.55 2.84
C VAL A 159 5.68 -3.22 1.67
N MET A 160 4.39 -3.00 1.54
CA MET A 160 3.58 -3.41 0.40
C MET A 160 2.89 -2.18 -0.16
N GLY A 161 2.79 -2.09 -1.48
CA GLY A 161 2.01 -1.01 -2.09
C GLY A 161 1.49 -1.36 -3.47
N SER A 162 0.33 -0.76 -3.79
CA SER A 162 -0.36 -0.93 -5.07
C SER A 162 -0.39 0.40 -5.83
N SER A 163 -0.21 0.40 -7.15
CA SER A 163 -0.33 1.60 -7.99
C SER A 163 0.54 2.77 -7.47
N ALA A 164 -0.04 3.91 -7.11
CA ALA A 164 0.66 5.02 -6.46
C ALA A 164 1.23 4.63 -5.08
N GLY A 165 0.56 3.75 -4.32
CA GLY A 165 1.09 3.15 -3.09
C GLY A 165 2.30 2.25 -3.38
N GLY A 166 2.34 1.61 -4.55
CA GLY A 166 3.52 0.90 -5.06
C GLY A 166 4.68 1.83 -5.36
N HIS A 167 4.40 3.03 -5.87
CA HIS A 167 5.40 4.10 -5.98
C HIS A 167 5.92 4.49 -4.59
N LEU A 168 5.03 4.70 -3.62
CA LEU A 168 5.41 5.04 -2.25
C LEU A 168 6.28 3.94 -1.61
N ALA A 169 5.86 2.68 -1.73
CA ALA A 169 6.61 1.54 -1.20
C ALA A 169 8.01 1.42 -1.84
N SER A 170 8.12 1.56 -3.17
CA SER A 170 9.41 1.53 -3.87
C SER A 170 10.26 2.78 -3.58
N THR A 171 9.66 3.96 -3.37
CA THR A 171 10.37 5.15 -2.90
C THR A 171 11.00 4.91 -1.52
N VAL A 172 10.23 4.38 -0.57
CA VAL A 172 10.74 4.00 0.75
C VAL A 172 11.86 2.97 0.63
N ALA A 173 11.70 1.96 -0.23
CA ALA A 173 12.69 0.91 -0.44
C ALA A 173 14.03 1.45 -0.99
N THR A 174 13.99 2.47 -1.84
CA THR A 174 15.19 3.01 -2.52
C THR A 174 15.83 4.20 -1.83
N HIS A 175 15.05 4.99 -1.07
CA HIS A 175 15.54 6.25 -0.47
C HIS A 175 15.76 6.18 1.05
N ALA A 176 15.29 5.11 1.72
CA ALA A 176 15.35 5.03 3.17
C ALA A 176 16.78 5.04 3.71
N ALA A 177 16.99 5.80 4.77
CA ALA A 177 18.17 5.63 5.63
C ALA A 177 18.14 4.24 6.31
N ASP A 178 19.29 3.79 6.78
CA ASP A 178 19.44 2.41 7.28
C ASP A 178 18.53 2.09 8.49
N ASP A 179 18.21 3.09 9.32
CA ASP A 179 17.32 2.95 10.50
C ASP A 179 15.86 2.66 10.14
N VAL A 180 15.41 3.12 8.95
CA VAL A 180 14.01 2.99 8.47
C VAL A 180 13.91 2.21 7.16
N ARG A 181 15.01 1.55 6.72
CA ARG A 181 14.95 0.70 5.52
C ARG A 181 14.09 -0.54 5.81
N PRO A 182 13.10 -0.83 4.95
CA PRO A 182 12.32 -2.05 5.07
C PRO A 182 13.16 -3.29 4.76
N ALA A 183 12.79 -4.44 5.31
CA ALA A 183 13.46 -5.72 5.07
C ALA A 183 13.11 -6.35 3.71
N PHE A 184 11.93 -6.02 3.18
CA PHE A 184 11.43 -6.49 1.90
C PHE A 184 10.35 -5.54 1.34
N GLN A 185 10.04 -5.69 0.06
CA GLN A 185 8.97 -4.92 -0.61
C GLN A 185 8.08 -5.83 -1.47
N ILE A 186 6.77 -5.54 -1.46
CA ILE A 186 5.75 -6.22 -2.25
C ILE A 186 5.04 -5.15 -3.10
N LEU A 187 5.10 -5.26 -4.42
CA LEU A 187 4.66 -4.22 -5.34
C LEU A 187 3.60 -4.76 -6.30
N PHE A 188 2.39 -4.21 -6.23
CA PHE A 188 1.26 -4.55 -7.08
C PHE A 188 1.09 -3.48 -8.16
N TYR A 189 1.23 -3.85 -9.42
CA TYR A 189 1.11 -2.94 -10.57
C TYR A 189 1.63 -1.52 -10.27
N PRO A 190 2.87 -1.41 -9.74
CA PRO A 190 3.35 -0.17 -9.16
C PRO A 190 3.60 0.89 -10.23
N VAL A 191 3.26 2.14 -9.92
CA VAL A 191 3.92 3.26 -10.58
C VAL A 191 5.37 3.28 -10.09
N ILE A 192 6.32 3.44 -10.99
CA ILE A 192 7.77 3.42 -10.67
C ILE A 192 8.46 4.66 -11.21
N THR A 193 8.29 4.92 -12.52
CA THR A 193 8.95 6.03 -13.18
C THR A 193 8.12 7.31 -13.12
N MET A 194 8.79 8.45 -13.15
CA MET A 194 8.18 9.76 -13.36
C MET A 194 8.39 10.29 -14.78
N ASP A 195 8.94 9.47 -15.71
CA ASP A 195 9.04 9.83 -17.13
C ASP A 195 7.63 9.97 -17.73
N ALA A 196 7.33 11.16 -18.26
CA ALA A 196 6.00 11.51 -18.78
C ALA A 196 5.50 10.60 -19.91
N ASN A 197 6.39 9.88 -20.60
CA ASN A 197 6.02 9.02 -21.72
C ASN A 197 5.33 7.72 -21.31
N PHE A 198 5.54 7.24 -20.07
CA PHE A 198 5.01 5.95 -19.62
C PHE A 198 4.75 5.84 -18.10
N THR A 199 4.72 6.98 -17.39
CA THR A 199 4.22 7.03 -16.00
C THR A 199 2.69 7.11 -15.97
N HIS A 200 2.12 6.81 -14.80
CA HIS A 200 0.74 7.21 -14.52
C HIS A 200 0.70 8.72 -14.25
N ARG A 201 0.10 9.47 -15.17
CA ARG A 201 0.12 10.93 -15.18
C ARG A 201 -0.40 11.54 -13.87
N GLY A 202 -1.54 11.04 -13.37
CA GLY A 202 -2.14 11.56 -12.13
C GLY A 202 -1.21 11.41 -10.92
N THR A 203 -0.58 10.26 -10.74
CA THR A 203 0.41 10.01 -9.68
C THR A 203 1.58 10.98 -9.77
N ARG A 204 2.12 11.19 -10.98
CA ARG A 204 3.22 12.13 -11.21
C ARG A 204 2.82 13.56 -10.86
N GLU A 205 1.69 14.05 -11.39
CA GLU A 205 1.24 15.43 -11.17
C GLU A 205 0.92 15.70 -9.69
N ASN A 206 0.32 14.75 -8.99
CA ASN A 206 -0.02 14.89 -7.57
C ASN A 206 1.22 14.86 -6.67
N LEU A 207 2.25 14.09 -7.01
CA LEU A 207 3.46 13.98 -6.19
C LEU A 207 4.44 15.12 -6.45
N ILE A 208 4.82 15.36 -7.71
CA ILE A 208 5.91 16.28 -8.09
C ILE A 208 5.44 17.47 -8.92
N GLY A 209 4.14 17.63 -9.13
CA GLY A 209 3.55 18.75 -9.86
C GLY A 209 3.45 18.52 -11.37
N LYS A 210 2.77 19.45 -12.05
CA LYS A 210 2.53 19.37 -13.49
C LYS A 210 3.78 19.65 -14.33
N THR A 211 4.67 20.50 -13.82
CA THR A 211 5.90 20.93 -14.49
C THR A 211 7.11 20.76 -13.57
N PRO A 212 7.43 19.51 -13.14
CA PRO A 212 8.57 19.26 -12.27
C PRO A 212 9.89 19.49 -13.02
N SER A 213 10.95 19.80 -12.28
CA SER A 213 12.31 19.80 -12.83
C SER A 213 12.77 18.39 -13.21
N ASP A 214 13.74 18.30 -14.11
CA ASP A 214 14.34 17.01 -14.48
C ASP A 214 14.97 16.29 -13.28
N GLU A 215 15.48 17.06 -12.32
CA GLU A 215 15.99 16.52 -11.05
C GLU A 215 14.89 15.81 -10.25
N MET A 216 13.70 16.43 -10.13
CA MET A 216 12.56 15.81 -9.44
C MET A 216 12.05 14.59 -10.18
N VAL A 217 11.98 14.63 -11.51
CA VAL A 217 11.63 13.46 -12.31
C VAL A 217 12.61 12.33 -12.06
N ARG A 218 13.92 12.62 -12.09
CA ARG A 218 14.96 11.62 -11.83
C ARG A 218 14.92 11.10 -10.41
N LEU A 219 14.75 11.96 -9.41
CA LEU A 219 14.70 11.60 -7.99
C LEU A 219 13.58 10.61 -7.70
N TYR A 220 12.38 10.85 -8.25
CA TYR A 220 11.20 10.03 -8.02
C TYR A 220 10.96 8.94 -9.09
N SER A 221 11.86 8.76 -10.04
CA SER A 221 11.93 7.57 -10.90
C SER A 221 12.71 6.49 -10.17
N ASN A 222 11.99 5.62 -9.46
CA ASN A 222 12.59 4.69 -8.49
C ASN A 222 13.51 3.63 -9.13
N GLU A 223 13.33 3.30 -10.41
CA GLU A 223 14.25 2.46 -11.18
C GLU A 223 15.66 3.06 -11.28
N LEU A 224 15.77 4.39 -11.19
CA LEU A 224 17.06 5.09 -11.22
C LEU A 224 17.71 5.23 -9.84
N GLN A 225 16.99 4.85 -8.78
CA GLN A 225 17.42 4.98 -7.38
C GLN A 225 17.81 3.64 -6.73
N VAL A 226 17.72 2.54 -7.47
CA VAL A 226 18.05 1.20 -6.98
C VAL A 226 19.55 1.13 -6.68
N THR A 227 19.86 0.59 -5.50
CA THR A 227 21.23 0.32 -5.03
C THR A 227 21.33 -1.12 -4.52
N GLU A 228 22.53 -1.59 -4.21
CA GLU A 228 22.75 -2.90 -3.59
C GLU A 228 22.08 -3.03 -2.20
N LYS A 229 21.73 -1.89 -1.57
CA LYS A 229 21.02 -1.85 -0.28
C LYS A 229 19.48 -1.90 -0.44
N THR A 230 18.97 -1.79 -1.66
CA THR A 230 17.52 -1.90 -1.92
C THR A 230 17.03 -3.28 -1.50
N PRO A 231 15.94 -3.39 -0.72
CA PRO A 231 15.48 -4.68 -0.21
C PRO A 231 14.90 -5.58 -1.30
N LYS A 232 14.93 -6.90 -1.04
CA LYS A 232 14.35 -7.93 -1.90
C LYS A 232 12.90 -7.60 -2.26
N ALA A 233 12.47 -7.97 -3.49
CA ALA A 233 11.20 -7.53 -4.05
C ALA A 233 10.34 -8.68 -4.60
N PHE A 234 9.02 -8.60 -4.34
CA PHE A 234 7.98 -9.31 -5.07
C PHE A 234 7.21 -8.29 -5.90
N ILE A 235 7.13 -8.48 -7.22
CA ILE A 235 6.46 -7.57 -8.14
C ILE A 235 5.40 -8.35 -8.91
N VAL A 236 4.18 -7.80 -9.01
CA VAL A 236 3.09 -8.41 -9.76
C VAL A 236 2.29 -7.36 -10.53
N LEU A 237 1.93 -7.71 -11.77
CA LEU A 237 1.17 -6.84 -12.67
C LEU A 237 0.45 -7.67 -13.75
N THR A 238 -0.35 -7.01 -14.56
CA THR A 238 -0.94 -7.58 -15.76
C THR A 238 -0.34 -6.97 -17.02
N ALA A 239 -0.31 -7.72 -18.12
CA ALA A 239 0.24 -7.27 -19.39
C ALA A 239 -0.70 -6.27 -20.11
N ASP A 240 -1.99 -6.30 -19.76
CA ASP A 240 -3.04 -5.44 -20.32
C ASP A 240 -3.35 -4.20 -19.47
N ASP A 241 -2.53 -3.89 -18.44
CA ASP A 241 -2.70 -2.69 -17.62
C ASP A 241 -2.65 -1.41 -18.46
N SER A 242 -3.79 -0.76 -18.61
CA SER A 242 -3.98 0.46 -19.40
C SER A 242 -3.72 1.75 -18.60
N ALA A 243 -3.69 1.67 -17.26
CA ALA A 243 -3.49 2.83 -16.38
C ALA A 243 -2.00 3.04 -16.03
N VAL A 244 -1.30 1.96 -15.67
CA VAL A 244 0.15 1.98 -15.38
C VAL A 244 0.87 1.04 -16.34
N PRO A 245 1.53 1.58 -17.38
CA PRO A 245 2.20 0.74 -18.38
C PRO A 245 3.13 -0.29 -17.73
N PRO A 246 3.07 -1.59 -18.14
CA PRO A 246 3.90 -2.69 -17.60
C PRO A 246 5.40 -2.39 -17.57
N LEU A 247 5.84 -1.48 -18.42
CA LEU A 247 7.23 -1.03 -18.48
C LEU A 247 7.74 -0.42 -17.17
N ASN A 248 6.84 0.13 -16.31
CA ASN A 248 7.19 0.58 -14.96
C ASN A 248 7.84 -0.56 -14.16
N SER A 249 7.12 -1.67 -14.02
CA SER A 249 7.60 -2.83 -13.27
C SER A 249 8.81 -3.49 -13.95
N ALA A 250 8.80 -3.61 -15.28
CA ALA A 250 9.90 -4.22 -16.03
C ALA A 250 11.24 -3.47 -15.83
N ARG A 251 11.23 -2.14 -15.85
CA ARG A 251 12.42 -1.32 -15.60
C ARG A 251 12.92 -1.45 -14.17
N TYR A 252 12.01 -1.45 -13.21
CA TYR A 252 12.39 -1.62 -11.81
C TYR A 252 13.00 -3.00 -11.56
N TYR A 253 12.40 -4.05 -12.08
CA TYR A 253 12.93 -5.40 -12.00
C TYR A 253 14.32 -5.50 -12.64
N ALA A 254 14.53 -4.92 -13.83
CA ALA A 254 15.84 -4.90 -14.47
C ALA A 254 16.88 -4.18 -13.59
N ALA A 255 16.54 -3.01 -13.04
CA ALA A 255 17.43 -2.27 -12.15
C ALA A 255 17.79 -3.05 -10.87
N LEU A 256 16.82 -3.77 -10.27
CA LEU A 256 17.07 -4.66 -9.14
C LEU A 256 18.08 -5.76 -9.51
N CYS A 257 17.87 -6.42 -10.65
CA CYS A 257 18.80 -7.46 -11.16
C CYS A 257 20.20 -6.92 -11.41
N GLU A 258 20.33 -5.73 -12.02
CA GLU A 258 21.62 -5.08 -12.28
C GLU A 258 22.39 -4.78 -10.98
N LYS A 259 21.69 -4.54 -9.88
CA LYS A 259 22.28 -4.32 -8.56
C LYS A 259 22.43 -5.58 -7.70
N GLY A 260 22.10 -6.76 -8.26
CA GLY A 260 22.15 -8.02 -7.54
C GLY A 260 21.13 -8.16 -6.41
N VAL A 261 20.06 -7.36 -6.42
CA VAL A 261 19.00 -7.42 -5.45
C VAL A 261 18.05 -8.60 -5.79
N PRO A 262 17.78 -9.54 -4.87
CA PRO A 262 16.84 -10.63 -5.11
C PRO A 262 15.44 -10.10 -5.42
N ALA A 263 14.91 -10.45 -6.58
CA ALA A 263 13.58 -10.03 -6.99
C ALA A 263 12.87 -11.11 -7.81
N VAL A 264 11.55 -11.16 -7.67
CA VAL A 264 10.68 -11.94 -8.55
C VAL A 264 9.65 -10.99 -9.19
N MET A 265 9.27 -11.30 -10.43
CA MET A 265 8.24 -10.53 -11.13
C MET A 265 7.27 -11.47 -11.83
N HIS A 266 5.98 -11.36 -11.51
CA HIS A 266 4.90 -12.12 -12.11
C HIS A 266 4.06 -11.22 -13.02
N VAL A 267 3.93 -11.60 -14.28
CA VAL A 267 3.16 -10.86 -15.28
C VAL A 267 2.02 -11.72 -15.76
N TYR A 268 0.79 -11.39 -15.40
CA TYR A 268 -0.40 -12.09 -15.85
C TYR A 268 -0.89 -11.54 -17.19
N PRO A 269 -1.44 -12.37 -18.10
CA PRO A 269 -1.85 -11.90 -19.41
C PRO A 269 -2.95 -10.85 -19.40
N LYS A 270 -3.89 -10.95 -18.43
CA LYS A 270 -5.10 -10.12 -18.34
C LYS A 270 -5.47 -9.83 -16.89
N GLY A 271 -6.19 -8.74 -16.68
CA GLY A 271 -6.72 -8.35 -15.36
C GLY A 271 -6.81 -6.84 -15.18
N GLU A 272 -6.26 -6.08 -16.12
CA GLU A 272 -6.21 -4.62 -16.08
C GLU A 272 -5.53 -4.10 -14.79
N HIS A 273 -5.72 -2.82 -14.48
CA HIS A 273 -5.21 -2.18 -13.28
C HIS A 273 -6.13 -2.37 -12.07
N GLY A 274 -5.58 -2.34 -10.85
CA GLY A 274 -6.40 -2.22 -9.64
C GLY A 274 -7.07 -3.51 -9.15
N PHE A 275 -6.57 -4.69 -9.54
CA PHE A 275 -7.17 -5.96 -9.11
C PHE A 275 -6.99 -6.24 -7.61
N GLY A 276 -5.98 -5.67 -6.94
CA GLY A 276 -5.75 -5.86 -5.50
C GLY A 276 -5.84 -7.33 -5.07
N ILE A 277 -6.65 -7.59 -4.04
CA ILE A 277 -6.95 -8.96 -3.57
C ILE A 277 -8.33 -9.45 -4.02
N TYR A 278 -8.96 -8.85 -5.01
CA TYR A 278 -10.29 -9.31 -5.45
C TYR A 278 -10.26 -10.75 -5.97
N ASP A 279 -11.22 -11.55 -5.51
CA ASP A 279 -11.45 -12.93 -5.97
C ASP A 279 -11.95 -13.00 -7.43
N SER A 280 -12.44 -11.88 -7.96
CA SER A 280 -12.80 -11.71 -9.37
C SER A 280 -11.59 -11.60 -10.31
N PHE A 281 -10.37 -11.39 -9.77
CA PHE A 281 -9.16 -11.42 -10.58
C PHE A 281 -8.92 -12.84 -11.14
N PRO A 282 -8.80 -13.03 -12.45
CA PRO A 282 -8.77 -14.38 -13.07
C PRO A 282 -7.66 -15.29 -12.54
N TYR A 283 -6.58 -14.71 -12.02
CA TYR A 283 -5.42 -15.43 -11.51
C TYR A 283 -5.27 -15.31 -9.99
N HIS A 284 -6.35 -14.95 -9.27
CA HIS A 284 -6.33 -14.70 -7.83
C HIS A 284 -5.69 -15.84 -7.03
N ALA A 285 -6.13 -17.09 -7.24
CA ALA A 285 -5.59 -18.24 -6.50
C ALA A 285 -4.10 -18.47 -6.79
N GLN A 286 -3.66 -18.32 -8.05
CA GLN A 286 -2.27 -18.43 -8.44
C GLN A 286 -1.43 -17.32 -7.79
N LEU A 287 -1.89 -16.10 -7.85
CA LEU A 287 -1.24 -14.93 -7.22
C LEU A 287 -1.00 -15.15 -5.73
N LEU A 288 -2.03 -15.57 -4.98
CA LEU A 288 -1.88 -15.80 -3.54
C LEU A 288 -0.91 -16.94 -3.24
N MET A 289 -0.92 -18.01 -4.02
CA MET A 289 0.04 -19.12 -3.90
C MET A 289 1.47 -18.67 -4.17
N GLU A 290 1.72 -17.90 -5.22
CA GLU A 290 3.06 -17.38 -5.56
C GLU A 290 3.57 -16.41 -4.50
N LEU A 291 2.70 -15.53 -3.97
CA LEU A 291 3.05 -14.63 -2.87
C LEU A 291 3.35 -15.41 -1.58
N GLU A 292 2.56 -16.43 -1.24
CA GLU A 292 2.81 -17.29 -0.08
C GLU A 292 4.16 -18.02 -0.20
N ILE A 293 4.45 -18.63 -1.37
CA ILE A 293 5.74 -19.30 -1.62
C ILE A 293 6.90 -18.34 -1.45
N TRP A 294 6.78 -17.13 -1.99
CA TRP A 294 7.81 -16.10 -1.84
C TRP A 294 7.99 -15.67 -0.38
N LEU A 295 6.90 -15.39 0.34
CA LEU A 295 6.95 -15.04 1.76
C LEU A 295 7.66 -16.12 2.60
N ARG A 296 7.33 -17.40 2.39
CA ARG A 296 7.99 -18.53 3.06
C ARG A 296 9.49 -18.66 2.71
N SER A 297 9.92 -18.13 1.58
CA SER A 297 11.33 -18.15 1.17
C SER A 297 12.17 -17.06 1.81
N ILE A 298 11.55 -16.05 2.39
CA ILE A 298 12.24 -14.89 2.96
C ILE A 298 12.19 -14.83 4.49
N PHE A 299 11.35 -15.66 5.13
CA PHE A 299 11.22 -15.87 6.58
C PHE A 299 11.59 -17.32 6.97
#